data_1c88e726eca770e41ec452b8c6c03abf
#
_entry.id   1c88e726eca770e41ec452b8c6c03abf
#
_cell.length_a   1.000
_cell.length_b   1.000
_cell.length_c   1.000
_cell.angle_alpha   90.00
_cell.angle_beta   90.00
_cell.angle_gamma   90.00
#
_symmetry.space_group_name_H-M   'P 1'
#
loop_
_entity.id
_entity.type
_entity.pdbx_description
1 polymer ?
#
loop_
_entity_poly.entity_id
_entity_poly.type
_entity_poly.pdbx_seq_one_letter_code
_entity_poly.pdbx_strand_id
1 'polypeptide(L)'
;EPYCTPDRLLPLVDLIEMIFKCTRALDFAYRLGVIHRDLKPANILRAGSSGSDVKISDFGAALSASSDQTAVAGIGSPAYMSPQQVKDHPLNHQSDIFSLGVVMYQLLTGQLPFQGSNNISIVYQIANVEPPPPSALRKGIPPAVDAIVMRALKKSLEERYPTWDAFSFDLAETFRNEHLEEARERIADTEKFNTLRGLAFFRDFNDVQLWELLGFSDWQRVKPGTVLMHEGQPGDNFCILAAGEVKVTKNAKLLNVLSAGECFGEMAYLNEAAGTRGADRSE
;
A
#
# COMPACT_ATOMS: atom_id res chain seq x y z
N GLU A 1 -6.17 5.85 -16.31
CA GLU A 1 -5.83 5.97 -17.72
C GLU A 1 -5.00 7.22 -18.07
N PRO A 2 -5.20 8.42 -17.50
CA PRO A 2 -4.46 9.62 -17.92
C PRO A 2 -2.94 9.54 -17.67
N TYR A 3 -2.47 8.59 -16.88
CA TYR A 3 -1.05 8.40 -16.53
C TYR A 3 -0.39 7.20 -17.25
N CYS A 4 -1.04 6.67 -18.28
CA CYS A 4 -0.57 5.49 -19.02
C CYS A 4 0.15 5.84 -20.33
N THR A 5 0.54 7.09 -20.51
CA THR A 5 1.26 7.57 -21.70
C THR A 5 2.61 8.18 -21.30
N PRO A 6 3.66 8.07 -22.14
CA PRO A 6 5.00 8.55 -21.81
C PRO A 6 5.07 10.02 -21.39
N ASP A 7 4.16 10.86 -21.90
CA ASP A 7 4.13 12.31 -21.62
C ASP A 7 3.46 12.67 -20.27
N ARG A 8 2.84 11.70 -19.59
CA ARG A 8 2.04 11.95 -18.38
C ARG A 8 2.30 10.93 -17.27
N LEU A 9 3.52 10.46 -17.17
CA LEU A 9 3.90 9.50 -16.14
C LEU A 9 3.88 10.14 -14.75
N LEU A 10 3.45 9.37 -13.76
CA LEU A 10 3.54 9.77 -12.37
C LEU A 10 4.99 9.87 -11.90
N PRO A 11 5.28 10.72 -10.89
CA PRO A 11 6.49 10.59 -10.10
C PRO A 11 6.61 9.15 -9.57
N LEU A 12 7.83 8.63 -9.51
CA LEU A 12 8.08 7.23 -9.13
C LEU A 12 7.51 6.92 -7.76
N VAL A 13 7.67 7.84 -6.83
CA VAL A 13 7.16 7.73 -5.45
C VAL A 13 5.66 7.56 -5.42
N ASP A 14 4.92 8.47 -6.06
CA ASP A 14 3.45 8.46 -6.10
C ASP A 14 2.93 7.17 -6.74
N LEU A 15 3.66 6.66 -7.77
CA LEU A 15 3.31 5.42 -8.43
C LEU A 15 3.45 4.22 -7.49
N ILE A 16 4.59 4.11 -6.80
CA ILE A 16 4.83 2.97 -5.93
C ILE A 16 3.88 3.00 -4.72
N GLU A 17 3.63 4.17 -4.13
CA GLU A 17 2.61 4.32 -3.08
C GLU A 17 1.23 3.84 -3.56
N MET A 18 0.83 4.25 -4.77
CA MET A 18 -0.43 3.81 -5.37
C MET A 18 -0.47 2.28 -5.54
N ILE A 19 0.58 1.67 -6.08
CA ILE A 19 0.64 0.21 -6.25
C ILE A 19 0.64 -0.51 -4.89
N PHE A 20 1.35 0.02 -3.89
CA PHE A 20 1.30 -0.51 -2.53
C PHE A 20 -0.13 -0.50 -1.95
N LYS A 21 -0.87 0.60 -2.10
CA LYS A 21 -2.28 0.68 -1.68
C LYS A 21 -3.15 -0.36 -2.42
N CYS A 22 -2.89 -0.55 -3.72
CA CYS A 22 -3.57 -1.60 -4.49
C CYS A 22 -3.27 -3.01 -3.94
N THR A 23 -2.02 -3.33 -3.60
CA THR A 23 -1.69 -4.65 -3.03
C THR A 23 -2.44 -4.90 -1.73
N ARG A 24 -2.57 -3.88 -0.86
CA ARG A 24 -3.31 -4.00 0.41
C ARG A 24 -4.81 -4.20 0.19
N ALA A 25 -5.43 -3.46 -0.72
CA ALA A 25 -6.83 -3.61 -1.06
C ALA A 25 -7.14 -4.99 -1.66
N LEU A 26 -6.26 -5.51 -2.53
CA LEU A 26 -6.41 -6.81 -3.16
C LEU A 26 -6.14 -7.97 -2.20
N ASP A 27 -5.21 -7.82 -1.27
CA ASP A 27 -5.01 -8.77 -0.17
C ASP A 27 -6.26 -8.90 0.69
N PHE A 28 -6.85 -7.76 1.06
CA PHE A 28 -8.11 -7.75 1.80
C PHE A 28 -9.24 -8.47 1.05
N ALA A 29 -9.42 -8.18 -0.24
CA ALA A 29 -10.41 -8.86 -1.07
C ALA A 29 -10.15 -10.38 -1.15
N TYR A 30 -8.89 -10.77 -1.32
CA TYR A 30 -8.48 -12.17 -1.37
C TYR A 30 -8.77 -12.92 -0.06
N ARG A 31 -8.52 -12.30 1.10
CA ARG A 31 -8.88 -12.88 2.42
C ARG A 31 -10.39 -13.11 2.60
N LEU A 32 -11.20 -12.36 1.86
CA LEU A 32 -12.65 -12.57 1.76
C LEU A 32 -13.05 -13.59 0.68
N GLY A 33 -12.07 -14.27 0.06
CA GLY A 33 -12.30 -15.25 -0.99
C GLY A 33 -12.58 -14.64 -2.38
N VAL A 34 -12.24 -13.36 -2.59
CA VAL A 34 -12.50 -12.65 -3.85
C VAL A 34 -11.22 -12.49 -4.65
N ILE A 35 -11.25 -12.86 -5.94
CA ILE A 35 -10.22 -12.63 -6.95
C ILE A 35 -10.82 -11.67 -7.98
N HIS A 36 -10.10 -10.59 -8.32
CA HIS A 36 -10.63 -9.49 -9.15
C HIS A 36 -10.78 -9.88 -10.64
N ARG A 37 -9.75 -10.51 -11.23
CA ARG A 37 -9.69 -11.07 -12.59
C ARG A 37 -9.67 -10.06 -13.76
N ASP A 38 -9.98 -8.78 -13.53
CA ASP A 38 -9.98 -7.72 -14.56
C ASP A 38 -9.26 -6.46 -14.06
N LEU A 39 -8.06 -6.62 -13.52
CA LEU A 39 -7.24 -5.49 -13.10
C LEU A 39 -6.65 -4.77 -14.31
N LYS A 40 -6.96 -3.47 -14.41
CA LYS A 40 -6.47 -2.55 -15.43
C LYS A 40 -6.50 -1.12 -14.89
N PRO A 41 -5.79 -0.17 -15.51
CA PRO A 41 -5.77 1.22 -15.03
C PRO A 41 -7.16 1.87 -14.92
N ALA A 42 -8.12 1.49 -15.77
CA ALA A 42 -9.50 2.00 -15.73
C ALA A 42 -10.21 1.65 -14.41
N ASN A 43 -9.85 0.51 -13.79
CA ASN A 43 -10.46 0.02 -12.56
C ASN A 43 -9.70 0.46 -11.28
N ILE A 44 -8.65 1.29 -11.43
CA ILE A 44 -7.89 1.88 -10.32
C ILE A 44 -8.16 3.38 -10.29
N LEU A 45 -8.94 3.82 -9.33
CA LEU A 45 -9.40 5.20 -9.19
C LEU A 45 -8.55 5.92 -8.14
N ARG A 46 -8.06 7.12 -8.50
CA ARG A 46 -7.45 8.04 -7.55
C ARG A 46 -8.52 9.03 -7.09
N ALA A 47 -8.68 9.19 -5.79
CA ALA A 47 -9.65 10.09 -5.17
C ALA A 47 -8.97 11.03 -4.17
N GLY A 48 -9.71 12.05 -3.71
CA GLY A 48 -9.21 13.05 -2.77
C GLY A 48 -8.53 14.25 -3.43
N SER A 49 -8.44 15.36 -2.72
CA SER A 49 -7.84 16.61 -3.19
C SER A 49 -6.33 16.49 -3.45
N SER A 50 -5.66 15.57 -2.75
CA SER A 50 -4.24 15.25 -2.94
C SER A 50 -4.01 14.08 -3.91
N GLY A 51 -5.08 13.38 -4.36
CA GLY A 51 -4.97 12.16 -5.17
C GLY A 51 -4.32 10.98 -4.43
N SER A 52 -4.25 11.07 -3.10
CA SER A 52 -3.62 10.05 -2.26
C SER A 52 -4.50 8.81 -2.04
N ASP A 53 -5.82 8.95 -2.13
CA ASP A 53 -6.73 7.83 -1.97
C ASP A 53 -6.80 6.99 -3.22
N VAL A 54 -6.72 5.66 -3.05
CA VAL A 54 -6.83 4.68 -4.13
C VAL A 54 -8.01 3.76 -3.85
N LYS A 55 -8.86 3.60 -4.85
CA LYS A 55 -10.00 2.67 -4.82
C LYS A 55 -9.95 1.75 -6.03
N ILE A 56 -10.22 0.47 -5.82
CA ILE A 56 -10.35 -0.51 -6.89
C ILE A 56 -11.85 -0.73 -7.13
N SER A 57 -12.25 -0.58 -8.38
CA SER A 57 -13.64 -0.75 -8.83
C SER A 57 -13.80 -1.99 -9.72
N ASP A 58 -15.04 -2.29 -10.10
CA ASP A 58 -15.39 -3.34 -11.06
C ASP A 58 -14.96 -4.76 -10.66
N PHE A 59 -15.29 -5.14 -9.45
CA PHE A 59 -15.27 -6.54 -9.02
C PHE A 59 -16.35 -7.39 -9.71
N GLY A 60 -16.99 -6.87 -10.78
CA GLY A 60 -18.07 -7.57 -11.51
C GLY A 60 -17.64 -8.82 -12.25
N ALA A 61 -16.37 -8.93 -12.64
CA ALA A 61 -15.74 -10.15 -13.15
C ALA A 61 -15.24 -11.06 -12.02
N ALA A 62 -15.29 -10.58 -10.77
CA ALA A 62 -14.86 -11.35 -9.61
C ALA A 62 -15.83 -12.51 -9.37
N LEU A 63 -15.28 -13.71 -9.26
CA LEU A 63 -16.02 -14.89 -8.82
C LEU A 63 -15.42 -15.34 -7.49
N SER A 64 -16.23 -15.96 -6.65
CA SER A 64 -15.71 -16.64 -5.47
C SER A 64 -14.60 -17.61 -5.89
N ALA A 65 -13.54 -17.73 -5.09
CA ALA A 65 -12.40 -18.60 -5.38
C ALA A 65 -12.79 -20.08 -5.59
N SER A 66 -14.04 -20.44 -5.33
CA SER A 66 -14.61 -21.78 -5.52
C SER A 66 -15.28 -22.02 -6.88
N SER A 67 -15.31 -21.03 -7.79
CA SER A 67 -15.98 -21.18 -9.10
C SER A 67 -14.97 -21.30 -10.24
N ASP A 68 -14.96 -22.47 -10.90
CA ASP A 68 -13.99 -22.90 -11.93
C ASP A 68 -14.33 -22.47 -13.36
N GLN A 69 -14.96 -21.30 -13.62
CA GLN A 69 -15.29 -20.94 -15.00
C GLN A 69 -14.56 -19.69 -15.47
N THR A 70 -13.63 -19.89 -16.41
CA THR A 70 -13.00 -18.85 -17.23
C THR A 70 -13.57 -18.88 -18.64
N ALA A 71 -14.37 -17.89 -19.03
CA ALA A 71 -14.80 -17.72 -20.41
C ALA A 71 -13.91 -16.68 -21.11
N VAL A 72 -12.97 -17.11 -21.93
CA VAL A 72 -12.09 -16.23 -22.74
C VAL A 72 -12.84 -15.63 -23.94
N ALA A 73 -14.04 -16.11 -24.27
CA ALA A 73 -14.82 -15.68 -25.42
C ALA A 73 -15.62 -14.41 -25.14
N GLY A 74 -15.14 -13.25 -25.64
CA GLY A 74 -15.92 -12.00 -25.71
C GLY A 74 -15.43 -10.86 -24.80
N ILE A 75 -14.29 -10.97 -24.14
CA ILE A 75 -13.73 -9.94 -23.26
C ILE A 75 -12.73 -9.06 -24.04
N GLY A 76 -12.73 -7.76 -23.78
CA GLY A 76 -11.90 -6.73 -24.41
C GLY A 76 -10.41 -7.05 -24.55
N SER A 77 -9.56 -6.06 -24.73
CA SER A 77 -8.12 -6.26 -24.97
C SER A 77 -7.49 -7.19 -23.92
N PRO A 78 -6.79 -8.30 -24.32
CA PRO A 78 -6.16 -9.24 -23.41
C PRO A 78 -4.92 -8.67 -22.69
N ALA A 79 -4.57 -7.42 -22.91
CA ALA A 79 -3.30 -6.81 -22.54
C ALA A 79 -2.92 -6.94 -21.06
N TYR A 80 -3.90 -7.07 -20.16
CA TYR A 80 -3.71 -7.17 -18.71
C TYR A 80 -3.95 -8.60 -18.17
N MET A 81 -4.30 -9.54 -19.02
CA MET A 81 -4.56 -10.93 -18.61
C MET A 81 -3.27 -11.62 -18.16
N SER A 82 -3.40 -12.49 -17.16
CA SER A 82 -2.32 -13.36 -16.72
C SER A 82 -2.10 -14.55 -17.67
N PRO A 83 -0.92 -15.22 -17.65
CA PRO A 83 -0.69 -16.45 -18.39
C PRO A 83 -1.71 -17.55 -18.10
N GLN A 84 -2.23 -17.60 -16.87
CA GLN A 84 -3.26 -18.57 -16.47
C GLN A 84 -4.60 -18.26 -17.16
N GLN A 85 -4.98 -16.98 -17.25
CA GLN A 85 -6.20 -16.57 -17.94
C GLN A 85 -6.15 -16.88 -19.44
N VAL A 86 -5.04 -16.55 -20.12
CA VAL A 86 -4.94 -16.79 -21.57
C VAL A 86 -4.80 -18.28 -21.92
N LYS A 87 -4.40 -19.12 -20.96
CA LYS A 87 -4.31 -20.59 -21.11
C LYS A 87 -5.54 -21.34 -20.58
N ASP A 88 -6.54 -20.61 -20.09
CA ASP A 88 -7.75 -21.17 -19.46
C ASP A 88 -7.44 -22.14 -18.30
N HIS A 89 -6.42 -21.77 -17.50
CA HIS A 89 -6.05 -22.51 -16.30
C HIS A 89 -6.79 -21.98 -15.07
N PRO A 90 -6.91 -22.77 -13.98
CA PRO A 90 -7.47 -22.30 -12.72
C PRO A 90 -6.80 -21.01 -12.23
N LEU A 91 -7.62 -20.04 -11.79
CA LEU A 91 -7.16 -18.74 -11.37
C LEU A 91 -7.04 -18.68 -9.85
N ASN A 92 -6.03 -17.99 -9.39
CA ASN A 92 -5.82 -17.65 -7.98
C ASN A 92 -5.41 -16.17 -7.87
N HIS A 93 -5.14 -15.70 -6.65
CA HIS A 93 -4.68 -14.32 -6.40
C HIS A 93 -3.41 -13.94 -7.16
N GLN A 94 -2.57 -14.92 -7.52
CA GLN A 94 -1.36 -14.64 -8.31
C GLN A 94 -1.68 -14.23 -9.75
N SER A 95 -2.88 -14.52 -10.25
CA SER A 95 -3.37 -13.97 -11.52
C SER A 95 -3.56 -12.45 -11.42
N ASP A 96 -4.12 -11.96 -10.31
CA ASP A 96 -4.27 -10.53 -10.06
C ASP A 96 -2.90 -9.85 -9.78
N ILE A 97 -1.95 -10.54 -9.14
CA ILE A 97 -0.57 -10.06 -8.96
C ILE A 97 0.09 -9.80 -10.33
N PHE A 98 -0.08 -10.72 -11.29
CA PHE A 98 0.43 -10.51 -12.65
C PHE A 98 -0.22 -9.29 -13.32
N SER A 99 -1.54 -9.18 -13.26
CA SER A 99 -2.28 -8.06 -13.85
C SER A 99 -1.88 -6.73 -13.23
N LEU A 100 -1.67 -6.67 -11.89
CA LEU A 100 -1.14 -5.48 -11.22
C LEU A 100 0.31 -5.18 -11.64
N GLY A 101 1.11 -6.21 -11.89
CA GLY A 101 2.46 -6.09 -12.48
C GLY A 101 2.43 -5.44 -13.87
N VAL A 102 1.46 -5.82 -14.72
CA VAL A 102 1.23 -5.19 -16.04
C VAL A 102 0.85 -3.71 -15.88
N VAL A 103 -0.05 -3.40 -14.96
CA VAL A 103 -0.45 -2.02 -14.64
C VAL A 103 0.76 -1.21 -14.17
N MET A 104 1.54 -1.75 -13.24
CA MET A 104 2.75 -1.10 -12.73
C MET A 104 3.77 -0.83 -13.84
N TYR A 105 4.03 -1.82 -14.70
CA TYR A 105 4.90 -1.66 -15.85
C TYR A 105 4.45 -0.52 -16.76
N GLN A 106 3.17 -0.48 -17.12
CA GLN A 106 2.61 0.55 -17.97
C GLN A 106 2.68 1.94 -17.33
N LEU A 107 2.39 2.05 -16.04
CA LEU A 107 2.49 3.34 -15.34
C LEU A 107 3.93 3.83 -15.17
N LEU A 108 4.91 2.92 -15.13
CA LEU A 108 6.33 3.25 -15.11
C LEU A 108 6.84 3.74 -16.45
N THR A 109 6.40 3.12 -17.55
CA THR A 109 7.00 3.28 -18.89
C THR A 109 6.11 4.01 -19.89
N GLY A 110 4.81 4.10 -19.62
CA GLY A 110 3.81 4.56 -20.58
C GLY A 110 3.50 3.54 -21.69
N GLN A 111 4.01 2.31 -21.58
CA GLN A 111 3.84 1.26 -22.57
C GLN A 111 3.45 -0.06 -21.91
N LEU A 112 2.67 -0.86 -22.62
CA LEU A 112 2.35 -2.22 -22.17
C LEU A 112 3.57 -3.13 -22.30
N PRO A 113 3.79 -4.08 -21.37
CA PRO A 113 4.90 -5.03 -21.47
C PRO A 113 4.75 -6.03 -22.60
N PHE A 114 3.52 -6.32 -23.02
CA PHE A 114 3.20 -7.24 -24.10
C PHE A 114 2.37 -6.52 -25.16
N GLN A 115 2.92 -6.43 -26.36
CA GLN A 115 2.32 -5.70 -27.48
C GLN A 115 2.30 -6.58 -28.72
N GLY A 116 1.28 -6.42 -29.56
CA GLY A 116 1.16 -7.20 -30.79
C GLY A 116 0.19 -6.55 -31.76
N SER A 117 0.26 -6.94 -33.02
CA SER A 117 -0.62 -6.45 -34.10
C SER A 117 -2.06 -6.94 -33.98
N ASN A 118 -2.30 -7.96 -33.17
CA ASN A 118 -3.63 -8.56 -32.92
C ASN A 118 -3.65 -9.29 -31.57
N ASN A 119 -4.84 -9.67 -31.12
CA ASN A 119 -5.02 -10.33 -29.82
C ASN A 119 -4.25 -11.67 -29.72
N ILE A 120 -4.11 -12.42 -30.81
CA ILE A 120 -3.37 -13.69 -30.80
C ILE A 120 -1.90 -13.47 -30.50
N SER A 121 -1.28 -12.45 -31.10
CA SER A 121 0.12 -12.12 -30.84
C SER A 121 0.33 -11.61 -29.42
N ILE A 122 -0.62 -10.83 -28.87
CA ILE A 122 -0.57 -10.39 -27.47
C ILE A 122 -0.67 -11.59 -26.51
N VAL A 123 -1.63 -12.47 -26.71
CA VAL A 123 -1.80 -13.72 -25.94
C VAL A 123 -0.54 -14.58 -25.97
N TYR A 124 0.07 -14.73 -27.15
CA TYR A 124 1.33 -15.47 -27.29
C TYR A 124 2.45 -14.85 -26.44
N GLN A 125 2.59 -13.51 -26.47
CA GLN A 125 3.60 -12.82 -25.68
C GLN A 125 3.33 -12.95 -24.18
N ILE A 126 2.11 -12.78 -23.74
CA ILE A 126 1.72 -12.96 -22.32
C ILE A 126 2.12 -14.37 -21.85
N ALA A 127 1.90 -15.39 -22.67
CA ALA A 127 2.17 -16.77 -22.30
C ALA A 127 3.66 -17.16 -22.33
N ASN A 128 4.48 -16.53 -23.22
CA ASN A 128 5.76 -17.12 -23.61
C ASN A 128 6.94 -16.13 -23.62
N VAL A 129 6.71 -14.81 -23.62
CA VAL A 129 7.79 -13.82 -23.80
C VAL A 129 8.03 -13.03 -22.52
N GLU A 130 9.28 -12.94 -22.08
CA GLU A 130 9.70 -12.04 -21.01
C GLU A 130 9.80 -10.60 -21.57
N PRO A 131 9.19 -9.59 -20.94
CA PRO A 131 9.33 -8.21 -21.40
C PRO A 131 10.69 -7.64 -21.00
N PRO A 132 11.16 -6.56 -21.64
CA PRO A 132 12.34 -5.83 -21.17
C PRO A 132 12.04 -5.20 -19.79
N PRO A 133 13.06 -4.99 -18.96
CA PRO A 133 12.87 -4.29 -17.69
C PRO A 133 12.43 -2.84 -17.93
N PRO A 134 11.61 -2.25 -17.06
CA PRO A 134 11.15 -0.86 -17.18
C PRO A 134 12.26 0.17 -17.36
N SER A 135 13.42 -0.01 -16.71
CA SER A 135 14.59 0.87 -16.83
C SER A 135 15.20 0.93 -18.25
N ALA A 136 14.96 -0.09 -19.07
CA ALA A 136 15.35 -0.08 -20.48
C ALA A 136 14.54 0.93 -21.32
N LEU A 137 13.31 1.29 -20.86
CA LEU A 137 12.42 2.22 -21.55
C LEU A 137 12.38 3.61 -20.89
N ARG A 138 12.57 3.69 -19.57
CA ARG A 138 12.57 4.95 -18.83
C ARG A 138 13.80 5.02 -17.92
N LYS A 139 14.66 6.01 -18.17
CA LYS A 139 15.82 6.29 -17.32
C LYS A 139 15.39 6.71 -15.91
N GLY A 140 16.20 6.39 -14.91
CA GLY A 140 15.94 6.78 -13.52
C GLY A 140 15.05 5.82 -12.74
N ILE A 141 14.66 4.68 -13.33
CA ILE A 141 13.99 3.60 -12.59
C ILE A 141 15.08 2.80 -11.87
N PRO A 142 14.99 2.65 -10.54
CA PRO A 142 15.96 1.87 -9.76
C PRO A 142 15.91 0.38 -10.09
N PRO A 143 17.05 -0.33 -10.01
CA PRO A 143 17.11 -1.79 -10.25
C PRO A 143 16.16 -2.60 -9.34
N ALA A 144 15.91 -2.12 -8.12
CA ALA A 144 14.98 -2.76 -7.20
C ALA A 144 13.54 -2.71 -7.73
N VAL A 145 13.13 -1.60 -8.36
CA VAL A 145 11.81 -1.47 -9.00
C VAL A 145 11.68 -2.39 -10.19
N ASP A 146 12.73 -2.49 -11.03
CA ASP A 146 12.77 -3.46 -12.13
C ASP A 146 12.56 -4.89 -11.61
N ALA A 147 13.29 -5.28 -10.56
CA ALA A 147 13.21 -6.61 -9.98
C ALA A 147 11.79 -6.93 -9.50
N ILE A 148 11.12 -5.96 -8.86
CA ILE A 148 9.75 -6.11 -8.39
C ILE A 148 8.78 -6.34 -9.55
N VAL A 149 8.83 -5.49 -10.56
CA VAL A 149 7.93 -5.61 -11.72
C VAL A 149 8.18 -6.90 -12.46
N MET A 150 9.44 -7.22 -12.74
CA MET A 150 9.82 -8.43 -13.48
C MET A 150 9.43 -9.71 -12.73
N ARG A 151 9.49 -9.69 -11.38
CA ARG A 151 9.01 -10.81 -10.56
C ARG A 151 7.48 -10.94 -10.62
N ALA A 152 6.73 -9.84 -10.56
CA ALA A 152 5.28 -9.88 -10.72
C ALA A 152 4.85 -10.42 -12.08
N LEU A 153 5.64 -10.17 -13.15
CA LEU A 153 5.39 -10.60 -14.52
C LEU A 153 5.92 -12.00 -14.87
N LYS A 154 6.45 -12.75 -13.92
CA LYS A 154 6.88 -14.13 -14.12
C LYS A 154 5.73 -15.02 -14.60
N LYS A 155 6.02 -15.91 -15.56
CA LYS A 155 5.01 -16.81 -16.17
C LYS A 155 4.66 -17.95 -15.22
N SER A 156 5.69 -18.53 -14.56
CA SER A 156 5.52 -19.55 -13.53
C SER A 156 4.96 -18.92 -12.24
N LEU A 157 4.06 -19.62 -11.58
CA LEU A 157 3.50 -19.23 -10.28
C LEU A 157 4.56 -19.33 -9.16
N GLU A 158 5.48 -20.28 -9.28
CA GLU A 158 6.55 -20.52 -8.30
C GLU A 158 7.59 -19.39 -8.28
N GLU A 159 7.85 -18.77 -9.45
CA GLU A 159 8.79 -17.65 -9.58
C GLU A 159 8.14 -16.31 -9.25
N ARG A 160 6.81 -16.22 -9.36
CA ARG A 160 6.03 -15.01 -9.07
C ARG A 160 5.94 -14.78 -7.56
N TYR A 161 5.39 -13.66 -7.14
CA TYR A 161 5.06 -13.42 -5.73
C TYR A 161 4.06 -14.45 -5.22
N PRO A 162 4.35 -15.18 -4.13
CA PRO A 162 3.44 -16.17 -3.57
C PRO A 162 2.26 -15.53 -2.82
N THR A 163 2.42 -14.30 -2.33
CA THR A 163 1.40 -13.60 -1.54
C THR A 163 1.43 -12.10 -1.85
N TRP A 164 0.34 -11.42 -1.56
CA TRP A 164 0.26 -9.96 -1.59
C TRP A 164 1.23 -9.31 -0.58
N ASP A 165 1.39 -9.92 0.59
CA ASP A 165 2.33 -9.43 1.61
C ASP A 165 3.78 -9.44 1.10
N ALA A 166 4.21 -10.49 0.38
CA ALA A 166 5.54 -10.52 -0.22
C ALA A 166 5.74 -9.41 -1.27
N PHE A 167 4.72 -9.13 -2.08
CA PHE A 167 4.77 -8.05 -3.06
C PHE A 167 4.81 -6.67 -2.38
N SER A 168 3.94 -6.43 -1.41
CA SER A 168 3.92 -5.16 -0.67
C SER A 168 5.19 -4.93 0.13
N PHE A 169 5.80 -5.99 0.68
CA PHE A 169 7.05 -5.92 1.41
C PHE A 169 8.20 -5.43 0.52
N ASP A 170 8.38 -6.02 -0.66
CA ASP A 170 9.44 -5.59 -1.58
C ASP A 170 9.24 -4.14 -2.05
N LEU A 171 7.98 -3.71 -2.27
CA LEU A 171 7.65 -2.30 -2.55
C LEU A 171 8.08 -1.38 -1.40
N ALA A 172 7.76 -1.74 -0.16
CA ALA A 172 8.12 -0.96 1.03
C ALA A 172 9.64 -0.90 1.25
N GLU A 173 10.36 -2.03 1.05
CA GLU A 173 11.81 -2.10 1.18
C GLU A 173 12.53 -1.19 0.15
N THR A 174 12.02 -1.13 -1.07
CA THR A 174 12.58 -0.26 -2.12
C THR A 174 12.63 1.21 -1.69
N PHE A 175 11.63 1.67 -0.94
CA PHE A 175 11.61 3.03 -0.41
C PHE A 175 12.56 3.25 0.76
N ARG A 176 12.71 2.26 1.63
CA ARG A 176 13.60 2.38 2.78
C ARG A 176 15.06 2.56 2.37
N ASN A 177 15.44 1.92 1.27
CA ASN A 177 16.83 1.88 0.82
C ASN A 177 17.24 3.03 -0.10
N GLU A 178 16.28 3.78 -0.65
CA GLU A 178 16.58 4.91 -1.53
C GLU A 178 16.45 6.25 -0.79
N HIS A 179 17.57 6.98 -0.73
CA HIS A 179 17.71 8.30 -0.11
C HIS A 179 17.01 9.40 -0.94
N LEU A 180 15.68 9.35 -1.04
CA LEU A 180 14.90 10.42 -1.64
C LEU A 180 14.37 11.34 -0.52
N GLU A 181 15.09 12.43 -0.23
CA GLU A 181 14.73 13.36 0.85
C GLU A 181 13.34 14.00 0.67
N GLU A 182 12.91 14.26 -0.57
CA GLU A 182 11.56 14.75 -0.87
C GLU A 182 10.45 13.68 -0.75
N ALA A 183 10.82 12.41 -0.86
CA ALA A 183 9.92 11.28 -0.70
C ALA A 183 9.68 10.91 0.77
N ARG A 184 10.53 11.34 1.69
CA ARG A 184 10.46 10.95 3.11
C ARG A 184 9.16 11.35 3.81
N GLU A 185 8.54 12.46 3.44
CA GLU A 185 7.25 12.86 4.02
C GLU A 185 6.08 12.04 3.46
N ARG A 186 6.12 11.64 2.18
CA ARG A 186 5.05 10.87 1.52
C ARG A 186 5.20 9.36 1.64
N ILE A 187 6.42 8.83 1.69
CA ILE A 187 6.73 7.43 2.03
C ILE A 187 6.19 7.09 3.43
N ALA A 188 6.01 8.12 4.24
CA ALA A 188 5.50 8.01 5.57
C ALA A 188 4.27 7.09 5.69
N ASP A 189 3.33 7.04 4.77
CA ASP A 189 2.11 6.26 4.97
C ASP A 189 2.36 4.75 4.87
N THR A 190 3.21 4.30 3.97
CA THR A 190 3.62 2.89 3.89
C THR A 190 4.51 2.49 5.08
N GLU A 191 5.47 3.34 5.43
CA GLU A 191 6.33 3.14 6.60
C GLU A 191 5.51 3.18 7.89
N LYS A 192 4.59 4.13 8.02
CA LYS A 192 3.64 4.28 9.11
C LYS A 192 2.78 3.03 9.26
N PHE A 193 2.18 2.55 8.15
CA PHE A 193 1.36 1.35 8.17
C PHE A 193 2.13 0.13 8.70
N ASN A 194 3.33 -0.12 8.16
CA ASN A 194 4.17 -1.24 8.60
C ASN A 194 4.61 -1.09 10.07
N THR A 195 4.86 0.14 10.50
CA THR A 195 5.17 0.45 11.90
C THR A 195 3.98 0.12 12.80
N LEU A 196 2.78 0.61 12.48
CA LEU A 196 1.57 0.31 13.27
C LEU A 196 1.30 -1.20 13.31
N ARG A 197 1.43 -1.87 12.19
CA ARG A 197 1.24 -3.34 12.10
C ARG A 197 2.20 -4.12 12.98
N GLY A 198 3.41 -3.60 13.19
CA GLY A 198 4.44 -4.19 14.05
C GLY A 198 4.23 -3.94 15.55
N LEU A 199 3.41 -2.96 15.93
CA LEU A 199 3.18 -2.62 17.33
C LEU A 199 2.17 -3.56 17.99
N ALA A 200 2.49 -4.05 19.19
CA ALA A 200 1.64 -4.97 19.93
C ALA A 200 0.25 -4.41 20.22
N PHE A 201 0.15 -3.08 20.40
CA PHE A 201 -1.10 -2.36 20.63
C PHE A 201 -2.11 -2.55 19.49
N PHE A 202 -1.65 -2.65 18.24
CA PHE A 202 -2.50 -2.78 17.04
C PHE A 202 -2.65 -4.22 16.53
N ARG A 203 -2.24 -5.22 17.30
CA ARG A 203 -2.26 -6.63 16.88
C ARG A 203 -3.64 -7.11 16.41
N ASP A 204 -4.69 -6.64 17.07
CA ASP A 204 -6.07 -7.04 16.81
C ASP A 204 -6.78 -6.15 15.77
N PHE A 205 -6.09 -5.10 15.27
CA PHE A 205 -6.60 -4.25 14.22
C PHE A 205 -6.43 -4.92 12.86
N ASN A 206 -7.48 -4.88 12.03
CA ASN A 206 -7.36 -5.27 10.64
C ASN A 206 -6.74 -4.13 9.80
N ASP A 207 -6.36 -4.46 8.56
CA ASP A 207 -5.66 -3.51 7.70
C ASP A 207 -6.50 -2.26 7.36
N VAL A 208 -7.82 -2.39 7.24
CA VAL A 208 -8.72 -1.25 7.00
C VAL A 208 -8.70 -0.30 8.19
N GLN A 209 -8.80 -0.81 9.41
CA GLN A 209 -8.74 -0.02 10.63
C GLN A 209 -7.39 0.70 10.78
N LEU A 210 -6.28 0.04 10.40
CA LEU A 210 -4.96 0.68 10.41
C LEU A 210 -4.86 1.81 9.37
N TRP A 211 -5.47 1.65 8.20
CA TRP A 211 -5.52 2.70 7.19
C TRP A 211 -6.40 3.88 7.61
N GLU A 212 -7.55 3.63 8.22
CA GLU A 212 -8.41 4.67 8.80
C GLU A 212 -7.66 5.46 9.87
N LEU A 213 -6.96 4.75 10.77
CA LEU A 213 -6.16 5.35 11.81
C LEU A 213 -5.07 6.27 11.23
N LEU A 214 -4.40 5.86 10.16
CA LEU A 214 -3.40 6.69 9.47
C LEU A 214 -4.00 7.98 8.92
N GLY A 215 -5.24 7.94 8.43
CA GLY A 215 -5.95 9.12 7.93
C GLY A 215 -6.25 10.19 8.99
N PHE A 216 -6.31 9.79 10.27
CA PHE A 216 -6.57 10.68 11.41
C PHE A 216 -5.33 10.97 12.26
N SER A 217 -4.20 10.30 12.00
CA SER A 217 -3.00 10.44 12.81
C SER A 217 -2.03 11.46 12.24
N ASP A 218 -1.47 12.28 13.11
CA ASP A 218 -0.34 13.15 12.80
C ASP A 218 0.97 12.49 13.24
N TRP A 219 1.92 12.38 12.32
CA TRP A 219 3.20 11.73 12.54
C TRP A 219 4.33 12.72 12.60
N GLN A 220 5.09 12.68 13.67
CA GLN A 220 6.20 13.59 13.89
C GLN A 220 7.49 12.83 14.21
N ARG A 221 8.58 13.23 13.56
CA ARG A 221 9.92 12.78 13.90
C ARG A 221 10.65 13.93 14.62
N VAL A 222 11.00 13.70 15.86
CA VAL A 222 11.64 14.71 16.70
C VAL A 222 13.10 14.39 16.94
N LYS A 223 13.91 15.43 17.18
CA LYS A 223 15.34 15.27 17.51
C LYS A 223 15.49 14.78 18.97
N PRO A 224 16.56 14.04 19.28
CA PRO A 224 16.87 13.69 20.67
C PRO A 224 16.92 14.92 21.57
N GLY A 225 16.30 14.83 22.75
CA GLY A 225 16.21 15.92 23.70
C GLY A 225 15.06 16.92 23.48
N THR A 226 14.22 16.73 22.46
CA THR A 226 13.01 17.54 22.27
C THR A 226 12.00 17.23 23.38
N VAL A 227 11.45 18.30 24.00
CA VAL A 227 10.36 18.18 24.97
C VAL A 227 9.04 18.08 24.20
N LEU A 228 8.30 16.98 24.37
CA LEU A 228 7.05 16.71 23.65
C LEU A 228 5.83 17.28 24.36
N MET A 229 5.84 17.27 25.70
CA MET A 229 4.74 17.76 26.54
C MET A 229 5.30 18.40 27.82
N HIS A 230 4.63 19.42 28.32
CA HIS A 230 4.97 20.06 29.60
C HIS A 230 3.91 19.76 30.65
N GLU A 231 4.34 19.58 31.88
CA GLU A 231 3.43 19.43 33.04
C GLU A 231 2.47 20.62 33.13
N GLY A 232 1.17 20.35 33.28
CA GLY A 232 0.15 21.39 33.46
C GLY A 232 -0.34 22.04 32.16
N GLN A 233 0.16 21.68 30.98
CA GLN A 233 -0.41 22.10 29.73
C GLN A 233 -1.62 21.22 29.39
N PRO A 234 -2.74 21.78 28.87
CA PRO A 234 -3.83 21.00 28.33
C PRO A 234 -3.30 20.21 27.14
N GLY A 235 -3.54 18.92 27.11
CA GLY A 235 -3.15 18.03 26.03
C GLY A 235 -4.36 17.57 25.27
N ASP A 236 -4.42 17.87 23.98
CA ASP A 236 -5.52 17.45 23.08
C ASP A 236 -5.18 16.20 22.28
N ASN A 237 -4.01 15.61 22.55
CA ASN A 237 -3.49 14.52 21.71
C ASN A 237 -3.18 13.27 22.56
N PHE A 238 -3.70 12.14 22.10
CA PHE A 238 -3.24 10.82 22.49
C PHE A 238 -2.08 10.42 21.59
N CYS A 239 -0.93 10.08 22.17
CA CYS A 239 0.29 9.78 21.44
C CYS A 239 0.70 8.32 21.61
N ILE A 240 1.21 7.73 20.54
CA ILE A 240 1.83 6.40 20.54
C ILE A 240 3.27 6.55 20.07
N LEU A 241 4.20 6.00 20.81
CA LEU A 241 5.60 6.00 20.45
C LEU A 241 5.88 4.94 19.38
N ALA A 242 6.05 5.37 18.14
CA ALA A 242 6.30 4.47 17.02
C ALA A 242 7.72 3.88 17.03
N ALA A 243 8.71 4.68 17.45
CA ALA A 243 10.11 4.26 17.57
C ALA A 243 10.87 5.15 18.56
N GLY A 244 11.95 4.64 19.14
CA GLY A 244 12.81 5.36 20.09
C GLY A 244 12.34 5.22 21.53
N GLU A 245 12.77 6.16 22.38
CA GLU A 245 12.48 6.21 23.81
C GLU A 245 12.06 7.62 24.24
N VAL A 246 11.09 7.70 25.15
CA VAL A 246 10.63 8.96 25.76
C VAL A 246 10.78 8.87 27.28
N LYS A 247 11.48 9.86 27.87
CA LYS A 247 11.61 9.99 29.32
C LYS A 247 10.47 10.82 29.89
N VAL A 248 9.76 10.26 30.85
CA VAL A 248 8.72 10.96 31.62
C VAL A 248 9.36 11.48 32.90
N THR A 249 9.35 12.81 33.11
CA THR A 249 9.94 13.45 34.30
C THR A 249 8.91 14.33 34.99
N LYS A 250 9.03 14.45 36.32
CA LYS A 250 8.28 15.41 37.14
C LYS A 250 9.21 16.08 38.12
N ASN A 251 9.20 17.40 38.17
CA ASN A 251 10.13 18.18 39.05
C ASN A 251 11.61 17.75 38.84
N ALA A 252 12.03 17.58 37.58
CA ALA A 252 13.35 17.09 37.17
C ALA A 252 13.70 15.64 37.63
N LYS A 253 12.79 14.91 38.26
CA LYS A 253 12.97 13.51 38.65
C LYS A 253 12.41 12.60 37.58
N LEU A 254 13.20 11.62 37.12
CA LEU A 254 12.74 10.60 36.19
C LEU A 254 11.68 9.71 36.86
N LEU A 255 10.50 9.60 36.21
CA LEU A 255 9.41 8.74 36.66
C LEU A 255 9.34 7.45 35.85
N ASN A 256 9.49 7.54 34.52
CA ASN A 256 9.41 6.38 33.63
C ASN A 256 10.20 6.64 32.35
N VAL A 257 10.49 5.56 31.61
CA VAL A 257 11.02 5.58 30.25
C VAL A 257 10.06 4.77 29.40
N LEU A 258 9.45 5.39 28.42
CA LEU A 258 8.55 4.75 27.48
C LEU A 258 9.32 4.29 26.24
N SER A 259 9.01 3.09 25.78
CA SER A 259 9.59 2.46 24.60
C SER A 259 8.59 2.38 23.43
N ALA A 260 9.06 2.00 22.26
CA ALA A 260 8.19 1.83 21.09
C ALA A 260 6.98 0.92 21.37
N GLY A 261 5.79 1.37 20.98
CA GLY A 261 4.50 0.72 21.24
C GLY A 261 3.77 1.22 22.48
N GLU A 262 4.42 2.00 23.34
CA GLU A 262 3.79 2.58 24.53
C GLU A 262 3.10 3.91 24.21
N CYS A 263 2.05 4.21 24.98
CA CYS A 263 1.20 5.38 24.80
C CYS A 263 1.48 6.42 25.85
N PHE A 264 1.23 7.70 25.52
CA PHE A 264 1.30 8.82 26.46
C PHE A 264 0.33 9.93 26.04
N GLY A 265 0.02 10.84 26.97
CA GLY A 265 -0.91 11.95 26.73
C GLY A 265 -2.36 11.66 27.16
N GLU A 266 -2.71 10.42 27.50
CA GLU A 266 -4.06 10.01 27.91
C GLU A 266 -4.56 10.71 29.19
N MET A 267 -3.66 11.11 30.09
CA MET A 267 -4.02 11.74 31.36
C MET A 267 -4.70 13.10 31.21
N ALA A 268 -4.50 13.79 30.08
CA ALA A 268 -5.17 15.05 29.80
C ALA A 268 -6.69 14.85 29.63
N TYR A 269 -7.10 13.80 28.90
CA TYR A 269 -8.51 13.44 28.70
C TYR A 269 -9.19 12.94 29.97
N LEU A 270 -8.47 12.20 30.81
CA LEU A 270 -9.02 11.67 32.06
C LEU A 270 -9.28 12.78 33.09
N ASN A 271 -8.47 13.84 33.11
CA ASN A 271 -8.64 14.97 34.02
C ASN A 271 -9.80 15.90 33.62
N GLU A 272 -10.04 16.14 32.31
CA GLU A 272 -11.21 16.89 31.86
C GLU A 272 -12.52 16.16 32.15
N ALA A 273 -12.57 14.84 31.94
CA ALA A 273 -13.75 14.02 32.26
C ALA A 273 -14.03 13.98 33.78
N ALA A 274 -13.03 14.15 34.63
CA ALA A 274 -13.20 14.25 36.08
C ALA A 274 -13.66 15.66 36.54
N GLY A 275 -13.26 16.72 35.83
CA GLY A 275 -13.64 18.11 36.13
C GLY A 275 -15.10 18.46 35.75
N THR A 276 -15.64 17.85 34.71
CA THR A 276 -17.03 18.12 34.26
C THR A 276 -18.09 17.39 35.05
N ARG A 277 -17.77 16.46 35.95
CA ARG A 277 -18.74 15.80 36.86
C ARG A 277 -18.93 16.52 38.19
N GLY A 278 -18.19 17.58 38.45
CA GLY A 278 -18.25 18.31 39.71
C GLY A 278 -19.10 19.59 39.72
N ALA A 279 -19.63 20.05 38.60
CA ALA A 279 -20.23 21.37 38.47
C ALA A 279 -21.78 21.38 38.33
N ASP A 280 -22.48 20.24 38.46
CA ASP A 280 -23.94 20.21 38.30
C ASP A 280 -24.64 19.48 39.45
N ARG A 281 -24.40 19.99 40.68
CA ARG A 281 -25.29 19.74 41.85
C ARG A 281 -25.13 20.88 42.85
N SER A 282 -25.75 22.02 42.53
CA SER A 282 -26.34 22.91 43.55
C SER A 282 -27.14 24.02 42.87
N GLU A 283 -28.41 23.74 42.61
CA GLU A 283 -29.58 24.56 43.00
C GLU A 283 -30.88 23.86 42.53
#